data_699d94ee5408a5577279163291fe86ec
#
_entry.id   699d94ee5408a5577279163291fe86ec
#
_cell.length_a   1.000
_cell.length_b   1.000
_cell.length_c   1.000
_cell.angle_alpha   90.00
_cell.angle_beta   90.00
_cell.angle_gamma   90.00
#
_symmetry.space_group_name_H-M   'P 1'
#
loop_
_entity.id
_entity.type
_entity.pdbx_description
1 polymer ?
#
loop_
_entity_poly.entity_id
_entity_poly.type
_entity_poly.pdbx_seq_one_letter_code
_entity_poly.pdbx_strand_id
1 'polypeptide(L)'
;VEVQAEGETLKLDFTTEAETFFVDAARYGLVADGETDNTVRLQAALSTCPKGGTVYVPAGRYRTASLFMKSNTTLYLEKGAVLLGDNDRTHYPILPGVLPSENEVDEYYLTGWEGNPLDSFAGLLNITQVHDVVVTGEGTLDCDAQNGDWWVNPKVKRIAWRPRAVAAVDSENICLHGITVQNSYSWTIHPVFVKHLDLLNFNINNPYNAPNTD
;
A
#
# COMPACT_ATOMS: atom_id res chain seq x y z
N VAL A 1 -19.73 21.19 9.79
CA VAL A 1 -20.57 20.62 8.75
C VAL A 1 -21.99 20.53 9.24
N GLU A 2 -22.93 20.94 8.42
CA GLU A 2 -24.38 20.81 8.71
C GLU A 2 -24.96 19.82 7.69
N VAL A 3 -25.67 18.82 8.20
CA VAL A 3 -26.41 17.86 7.37
C VAL A 3 -27.90 18.02 7.70
N GLN A 4 -28.71 18.25 6.68
CA GLN A 4 -30.17 18.33 6.80
C GLN A 4 -30.79 17.07 6.20
N ALA A 5 -31.61 16.39 6.99
CA ALA A 5 -32.41 15.24 6.57
C ALA A 5 -33.76 15.26 7.26
N GLU A 6 -34.84 15.07 6.51
CA GLU A 6 -36.23 14.96 7.01
C GLU A 6 -36.69 16.07 7.97
N GLY A 7 -36.15 17.28 7.80
CA GLY A 7 -36.47 18.45 8.62
C GLY A 7 -35.66 18.60 9.90
N GLU A 8 -34.73 17.70 10.14
CA GLU A 8 -33.73 17.81 11.21
C GLU A 8 -32.40 18.31 10.69
N THR A 9 -31.69 19.08 11.52
CA THR A 9 -30.34 19.57 11.20
C THR A 9 -29.36 18.96 12.19
N LEU A 10 -28.44 18.14 11.69
CA LEU A 10 -27.32 17.64 12.46
C LEU A 10 -26.10 18.54 12.23
N LYS A 11 -25.54 19.08 13.30
CA LYS A 11 -24.27 19.82 13.25
C LYS A 11 -23.15 18.93 13.74
N LEU A 12 -22.12 18.80 12.90
CA LEU A 12 -20.90 18.09 13.25
C LEU A 12 -19.74 19.11 13.23
N ASP A 13 -19.17 19.35 14.38
CA ASP A 13 -17.96 20.18 14.53
C ASP A 13 -16.75 19.25 14.65
N PHE A 14 -15.78 19.43 13.79
CA PHE A 14 -14.50 18.72 13.83
C PHE A 14 -13.38 19.69 13.48
N THR A 15 -12.21 19.40 14.01
CA THR A 15 -10.99 20.15 13.68
C THR A 15 -10.09 19.21 12.88
N THR A 16 -9.65 19.67 11.72
CA THR A 16 -8.61 18.98 10.96
C THR A 16 -7.24 19.33 11.53
N GLU A 17 -6.36 18.37 11.62
CA GLU A 17 -4.97 18.67 11.92
C GLU A 17 -4.34 19.44 10.75
N ALA A 18 -3.48 20.40 11.07
CA ALA A 18 -2.74 21.12 10.05
C ALA A 18 -1.68 20.20 9.44
N GLU A 19 -1.57 20.19 8.11
CA GLU A 19 -0.45 19.54 7.43
C GLU A 19 0.86 20.24 7.85
N THR A 20 1.75 19.47 8.46
CA THR A 20 2.99 20.02 9.03
C THR A 20 4.12 20.07 8.02
N PHE A 21 4.18 19.10 7.12
CA PHE A 21 5.23 19.00 6.10
C PHE A 21 4.68 18.42 4.80
N PHE A 22 5.10 19.03 3.71
CA PHE A 22 4.77 18.59 2.36
C PHE A 22 6.05 18.20 1.63
N VAL A 23 6.15 16.91 1.27
CA VAL A 23 7.29 16.32 0.56
C VAL A 23 6.85 16.01 -0.86
N ASP A 24 7.22 16.86 -1.80
CA ASP A 24 7.00 16.61 -3.22
C ASP A 24 7.97 15.52 -3.70
N ALA A 25 7.43 14.34 -4.02
CA ALA A 25 8.23 13.19 -4.46
C ALA A 25 8.94 13.44 -5.80
N ALA A 26 8.44 14.35 -6.64
CA ALA A 26 9.12 14.72 -7.89
C ALA A 26 10.54 15.26 -7.65
N ARG A 27 10.77 15.89 -6.49
CA ARG A 27 12.10 16.41 -6.11
C ARG A 27 13.14 15.30 -5.85
N TYR A 28 12.70 14.05 -5.73
CA TYR A 28 13.57 12.88 -5.62
C TYR A 28 13.96 12.30 -6.99
N GLY A 29 13.60 13.00 -8.07
CA GLY A 29 13.97 12.63 -9.42
C GLY A 29 13.09 11.54 -10.03
N LEU A 30 11.79 11.51 -9.67
CA LEU A 30 10.83 10.59 -10.28
C LEU A 30 10.78 10.74 -11.79
N VAL A 31 10.72 9.63 -12.49
CA VAL A 31 10.55 9.53 -13.94
C VAL A 31 9.21 8.88 -14.25
N ALA A 32 8.33 9.64 -14.89
CA ALA A 32 6.92 9.28 -15.09
C ALA A 32 6.63 8.56 -16.42
N ASP A 33 7.57 7.75 -16.92
CA ASP A 33 7.50 7.07 -18.23
C ASP A 33 6.80 5.69 -18.17
N GLY A 34 6.54 5.16 -16.97
CA GLY A 34 6.01 3.82 -16.76
C GLY A 34 7.02 2.68 -16.98
N GLU A 35 8.28 3.01 -17.23
CA GLU A 35 9.36 2.05 -17.54
C GLU A 35 10.50 2.13 -16.52
N THR A 36 10.96 3.35 -16.22
CA THR A 36 12.05 3.59 -15.28
C THR A 36 11.66 3.18 -13.86
N ASP A 37 12.49 2.38 -13.19
CA ASP A 37 12.31 2.03 -11.79
C ASP A 37 12.47 3.25 -10.88
N ASN A 38 11.43 3.56 -10.14
CA ASN A 38 11.37 4.65 -9.16
C ASN A 38 11.39 4.17 -7.71
N THR A 39 11.56 2.89 -7.45
CA THR A 39 11.44 2.29 -6.11
C THR A 39 12.29 3.01 -5.07
N VAL A 40 13.56 3.20 -5.34
CA VAL A 40 14.48 3.86 -4.42
C VAL A 40 14.11 5.34 -4.21
N ARG A 41 13.65 6.03 -5.26
CA ARG A 41 13.26 7.44 -5.21
C ARG A 41 11.99 7.64 -4.38
N LEU A 42 10.97 6.83 -4.63
CA LEU A 42 9.72 6.85 -3.86
C LEU A 42 9.96 6.45 -2.40
N GLN A 43 10.75 5.39 -2.18
CA GLN A 43 11.09 4.98 -0.82
C GLN A 43 11.90 6.04 -0.08
N ALA A 44 12.79 6.75 -0.75
CA ALA A 44 13.53 7.86 -0.16
C ALA A 44 12.60 9.00 0.28
N ALA A 45 11.61 9.37 -0.55
CA ALA A 45 10.60 10.36 -0.19
C ALA A 45 9.80 9.93 1.04
N LEU A 46 9.33 8.68 1.09
CA LEU A 46 8.62 8.11 2.24
C LEU A 46 9.50 8.09 3.50
N SER A 47 10.73 7.63 3.38
CA SER A 47 11.64 7.45 4.52
C SER A 47 12.07 8.78 5.13
N THR A 48 12.26 9.82 4.34
CA THR A 48 12.69 11.15 4.78
C THR A 48 11.53 12.07 5.19
N CYS A 49 10.28 11.69 4.89
CA CYS A 49 9.12 12.47 5.27
C CYS A 49 9.08 12.63 6.80
N PRO A 50 9.00 13.84 7.35
CA PRO A 50 8.88 14.06 8.78
C PRO A 50 7.58 13.48 9.36
N LYS A 51 7.56 13.26 10.67
CA LYS A 51 6.34 12.85 11.39
C LYS A 51 5.20 13.85 11.12
N GLY A 52 4.02 13.36 10.76
CA GLY A 52 2.84 14.16 10.41
C GLY A 52 2.91 14.78 9.01
N GLY A 53 3.93 14.41 8.22
CA GLY A 53 4.07 14.94 6.87
C GLY A 53 3.33 14.12 5.80
N THR A 54 3.14 14.76 4.65
CA THR A 54 2.54 14.18 3.45
C THR A 54 3.58 14.03 2.35
N VAL A 55 3.72 12.81 1.82
CA VAL A 55 4.45 12.55 0.57
C VAL A 55 3.46 12.67 -0.59
N TYR A 56 3.64 13.69 -1.39
CA TYR A 56 2.83 13.96 -2.57
C TYR A 56 3.47 13.36 -3.81
N VAL A 57 2.70 12.53 -4.51
CA VAL A 57 3.10 11.95 -5.79
C VAL A 57 2.27 12.60 -6.89
N PRO A 58 2.87 13.40 -7.78
CA PRO A 58 2.15 14.08 -8.87
C PRO A 58 1.63 13.11 -9.92
N ALA A 59 0.74 13.59 -10.80
CA ALA A 59 0.24 12.81 -11.93
C ALA A 59 1.39 12.26 -12.79
N GLY A 60 1.29 10.98 -13.17
CA GLY A 60 2.31 10.26 -13.93
C GLY A 60 2.30 8.77 -13.67
N ARG A 61 3.01 8.00 -14.47
CA ARG A 61 3.13 6.54 -14.31
C ARG A 61 4.52 6.21 -13.80
N TYR A 62 4.61 5.72 -12.58
CA TYR A 62 5.87 5.47 -11.88
C TYR A 62 6.02 3.97 -11.62
N ARG A 63 6.85 3.29 -12.42
CA ARG A 63 7.17 1.88 -12.16
C ARG A 63 7.92 1.77 -10.84
N THR A 64 7.49 0.83 -10.00
CA THR A 64 8.08 0.61 -8.69
C THR A 64 7.87 -0.84 -8.25
N ALA A 65 8.81 -1.37 -7.48
CA ALA A 65 8.62 -2.57 -6.70
C ALA A 65 7.98 -2.23 -5.33
N SER A 66 8.35 -2.95 -4.28
CA SER A 66 7.76 -2.79 -2.96
C SER A 66 8.13 -1.46 -2.30
N LEU A 67 7.12 -0.77 -1.79
CA LEU A 67 7.26 0.41 -0.96
C LEU A 67 6.81 0.11 0.47
N PHE A 68 7.48 0.72 1.45
CA PHE A 68 7.21 0.55 2.87
C PHE A 68 6.83 1.89 3.50
N MET A 69 5.63 1.91 4.09
CA MET A 69 5.17 3.07 4.85
C MET A 69 5.87 3.15 6.20
N LYS A 70 5.86 4.32 6.79
CA LYS A 70 6.29 4.53 8.16
C LYS A 70 5.20 5.23 8.98
N SER A 71 5.29 5.12 10.30
CA SER A 71 4.31 5.71 11.21
C SER A 71 4.18 7.23 11.04
N ASN A 72 2.96 7.73 11.25
CA ASN A 72 2.62 9.14 11.19
C ASN A 72 2.93 9.79 9.82
N THR A 73 2.61 9.11 8.74
CA THR A 73 2.91 9.60 7.38
C THR A 73 1.71 9.40 6.47
N THR A 74 1.44 10.42 5.67
CA THR A 74 0.44 10.37 4.60
C THR A 74 1.13 10.17 3.26
N LEU A 75 0.64 9.23 2.45
CA LEU A 75 0.95 9.11 1.03
C LEU A 75 -0.24 9.65 0.23
N TYR A 76 -0.04 10.76 -0.44
CA TYR A 76 -1.06 11.37 -1.29
C TYR A 76 -0.74 11.12 -2.77
N LEU A 77 -1.64 10.44 -3.45
CA LEU A 77 -1.54 10.18 -4.89
C LEU A 77 -2.45 11.15 -5.64
N GLU A 78 -1.87 12.07 -6.38
CA GLU A 78 -2.65 13.00 -7.20
C GLU A 78 -3.51 12.25 -8.22
N LYS A 79 -4.60 12.86 -8.65
CA LYS A 79 -5.41 12.36 -9.76
C LYS A 79 -4.55 12.14 -11.00
N GLY A 80 -4.50 10.89 -11.50
CA GLY A 80 -3.62 10.50 -12.60
C GLY A 80 -2.23 10.06 -12.18
N ALA A 81 -1.89 10.06 -10.89
CA ALA A 81 -0.72 9.37 -10.38
C ALA A 81 -0.96 7.85 -10.38
N VAL A 82 -0.07 7.08 -10.95
CA VAL A 82 -0.11 5.62 -10.98
C VAL A 82 1.20 5.07 -10.45
N LEU A 83 1.16 4.39 -9.31
CA LEU A 83 2.25 3.54 -8.85
C LEU A 83 2.09 2.19 -9.56
N LEU A 84 2.95 1.94 -10.54
CA LEU A 84 2.89 0.78 -11.43
C LEU A 84 3.84 -0.30 -10.96
N GLY A 85 3.31 -1.46 -10.58
CA GLY A 85 4.10 -2.58 -10.09
C GLY A 85 5.11 -3.10 -11.12
N ASP A 86 6.29 -3.45 -10.65
CA ASP A 86 7.30 -4.10 -11.48
C ASP A 86 6.91 -5.56 -11.74
N ASN A 87 7.20 -6.04 -12.92
CA ASN A 87 6.93 -7.42 -13.32
C ASN A 87 8.13 -8.36 -13.11
N ASP A 88 9.30 -7.84 -12.75
CA ASP A 88 10.44 -8.66 -12.37
C ASP A 88 10.41 -9.00 -10.88
N ARG A 89 10.20 -10.27 -10.56
CA ARG A 89 10.15 -10.78 -9.19
C ARG A 89 11.43 -10.50 -8.41
N THR A 90 12.57 -10.42 -9.08
CA THR A 90 13.86 -10.22 -8.43
C THR A 90 14.01 -8.84 -7.80
N HIS A 91 13.15 -7.89 -8.18
CA HIS A 91 13.11 -6.56 -7.60
C HIS A 91 12.30 -6.48 -6.30
N TYR A 92 11.56 -7.54 -5.95
CA TYR A 92 10.75 -7.59 -4.74
C TYR A 92 11.51 -8.28 -3.62
N PRO A 93 11.65 -7.67 -2.43
CA PRO A 93 12.22 -8.36 -1.28
C PRO A 93 11.30 -9.50 -0.83
N ILE A 94 11.92 -10.58 -0.36
CA ILE A 94 11.20 -11.69 0.25
C ILE A 94 11.15 -11.44 1.75
N LEU A 95 9.95 -11.40 2.30
CA LEU A 95 9.70 -11.29 3.71
C LEU A 95 9.47 -12.69 4.30
N PRO A 96 10.09 -13.04 5.43
CA PRO A 96 9.86 -14.32 6.09
C PRO A 96 8.45 -14.40 6.65
N GLY A 97 7.92 -15.60 6.83
CA GLY A 97 6.62 -15.82 7.45
C GLY A 97 6.52 -15.29 8.88
N VAL A 98 7.59 -15.46 9.65
CA VAL A 98 7.75 -14.95 11.02
C VAL A 98 9.12 -14.34 11.18
N LEU A 99 9.22 -13.33 12.04
CA LEU A 99 10.50 -12.80 12.50
C LEU A 99 10.99 -13.64 13.68
N PRO A 100 12.30 -13.92 13.78
CA PRO A 100 12.87 -14.53 14.98
C PRO A 100 12.61 -13.64 16.20
N SER A 101 12.17 -14.24 17.28
CA SER A 101 11.98 -13.56 18.56
C SER A 101 13.31 -13.52 19.33
N GLU A 102 13.63 -12.39 19.93
CA GLU A 102 14.80 -12.26 20.80
C GLU A 102 14.61 -12.99 22.15
N ASN A 103 13.36 -13.27 22.54
CA ASN A 103 13.02 -13.85 23.86
C ASN A 103 12.53 -15.30 23.79
N GLU A 104 12.57 -15.94 22.62
CA GLU A 104 12.12 -17.31 22.36
C GLU A 104 10.62 -17.59 22.66
N VAL A 105 9.84 -16.55 22.95
CA VAL A 105 8.44 -16.66 23.37
C VAL A 105 7.50 -15.99 22.37
N ASP A 106 7.88 -14.80 21.87
CA ASP A 106 7.04 -14.03 20.96
C ASP A 106 7.38 -14.35 19.52
N GLU A 107 6.37 -14.70 18.75
CA GLU A 107 6.46 -14.87 17.31
C GLU A 107 5.80 -13.68 16.62
N TYR A 108 6.54 -12.98 15.78
CA TYR A 108 6.03 -11.87 15.00
C TYR A 108 5.68 -12.34 13.60
N TYR A 109 4.39 -12.50 13.32
CA TYR A 109 3.91 -12.77 11.98
C TYR A 109 4.24 -11.59 11.06
N LEU A 110 4.84 -11.87 9.93
CA LEU A 110 5.19 -10.87 8.95
C LEU A 110 4.49 -11.10 7.61
N THR A 111 4.46 -12.32 7.14
CA THR A 111 3.74 -12.70 5.92
C THR A 111 3.17 -14.10 6.03
N GLY A 112 2.22 -14.44 5.16
CA GLY A 112 1.68 -15.78 5.11
C GLY A 112 0.80 -16.07 3.91
N TRP A 113 0.33 -17.28 3.83
CA TRP A 113 -0.61 -17.73 2.82
C TRP A 113 -1.65 -18.65 3.48
N GLU A 114 -2.94 -18.31 3.28
CA GLU A 114 -4.07 -19.08 3.84
C GLU A 114 -3.92 -19.36 5.35
N GLY A 115 -3.52 -18.35 6.13
CA GLY A 115 -3.37 -18.45 7.58
C GLY A 115 -2.07 -19.09 8.05
N ASN A 116 -1.23 -19.58 7.15
CA ASN A 116 0.08 -20.16 7.51
C ASN A 116 1.18 -19.11 7.35
N PRO A 117 2.07 -18.93 8.35
CA PRO A 117 3.25 -18.09 8.19
C PRO A 117 4.18 -18.69 7.13
N LEU A 118 4.34 -18.03 6.02
CA LEU A 118 5.11 -18.50 4.87
C LEU A 118 5.79 -17.33 4.19
N ASP A 119 7.01 -17.56 3.72
CA ASP A 119 7.77 -16.57 2.97
C ASP A 119 7.00 -16.08 1.74
N SER A 120 6.85 -14.79 1.62
CA SER A 120 6.15 -14.14 0.51
C SER A 120 6.97 -12.95 0.00
N PHE A 121 6.80 -12.62 -1.27
CA PHE A 121 7.27 -11.32 -1.75
C PHE A 121 6.53 -10.20 -1.03
N ALA A 122 7.23 -9.13 -0.70
CA ALA A 122 6.63 -7.93 -0.13
C ALA A 122 5.59 -7.35 -1.11
N GLY A 123 4.51 -6.78 -0.58
CA GLY A 123 3.46 -6.14 -1.36
C GLY A 123 3.96 -4.93 -2.17
N LEU A 124 3.14 -4.45 -3.09
CA LEU A 124 3.43 -3.17 -3.75
C LEU A 124 3.51 -2.05 -2.70
N LEU A 125 2.56 -2.04 -1.76
CA LEU A 125 2.58 -1.16 -0.60
C LEU A 125 2.51 -1.98 0.69
N ASN A 126 3.48 -1.77 1.58
CA ASN A 126 3.60 -2.46 2.85
C ASN A 126 3.40 -1.49 4.02
N ILE A 127 2.49 -1.83 4.94
CA ILE A 127 2.13 -1.09 6.15
C ILE A 127 2.36 -2.06 7.30
N THR A 128 3.62 -2.20 7.74
CA THR A 128 4.02 -3.26 8.67
C THR A 128 4.62 -2.66 9.93
N GLN A 129 4.05 -3.02 11.08
CA GLN A 129 4.48 -2.57 12.41
C GLN A 129 4.56 -1.04 12.50
N VAL A 130 3.55 -0.37 11.97
CA VAL A 130 3.44 1.10 11.94
C VAL A 130 2.05 1.54 12.42
N HIS A 131 1.93 2.82 12.71
CA HIS A 131 0.68 3.41 13.17
C HIS A 131 0.45 4.80 12.56
N ASP A 132 -0.81 5.24 12.52
CA ASP A 132 -1.21 6.54 12.02
C ASP A 132 -0.75 6.75 10.56
N VAL A 133 -1.17 5.85 9.68
CA VAL A 133 -0.81 5.88 8.25
C VAL A 133 -2.06 6.18 7.43
N VAL A 134 -1.93 7.14 6.53
CA VAL A 134 -2.97 7.50 5.57
C VAL A 134 -2.45 7.32 4.15
N VAL A 135 -3.21 6.64 3.31
CA VAL A 135 -3.00 6.59 1.86
C VAL A 135 -4.22 7.18 1.19
N THR A 136 -4.08 8.29 0.50
CA THR A 136 -5.22 9.05 0.00
C THR A 136 -4.97 9.70 -1.35
N GLY A 137 -6.00 10.35 -1.88
CA GLY A 137 -6.00 11.03 -3.18
C GLY A 137 -6.91 10.34 -4.19
N GLU A 138 -6.71 10.64 -5.47
CA GLU A 138 -7.47 10.06 -6.59
C GLU A 138 -6.58 9.26 -7.53
N GLY A 139 -5.40 8.85 -7.07
CA GLY A 139 -4.44 8.07 -7.85
C GLY A 139 -4.68 6.56 -7.77
N THR A 140 -3.77 5.79 -8.34
CA THR A 140 -3.91 4.35 -8.53
C THR A 140 -2.67 3.58 -8.06
N LEU A 141 -2.89 2.50 -7.31
CA LEU A 141 -1.94 1.42 -7.11
C LEU A 141 -2.27 0.33 -8.16
N ASP A 142 -1.47 0.23 -9.20
CA ASP A 142 -1.64 -0.74 -10.28
C ASP A 142 -0.52 -1.78 -10.18
N CYS A 143 -0.86 -2.99 -9.73
CA CYS A 143 0.15 -4.05 -9.61
C CYS A 143 0.66 -4.59 -10.95
N ASP A 144 -0.03 -4.28 -12.05
CA ASP A 144 0.34 -4.71 -13.43
C ASP A 144 0.58 -6.23 -13.58
N ALA A 145 -0.01 -7.02 -12.69
CA ALA A 145 0.29 -8.44 -12.55
C ALA A 145 -0.05 -9.28 -13.77
N GLN A 146 -1.01 -8.83 -14.59
CA GLN A 146 -1.44 -9.46 -15.84
C GLN A 146 -0.36 -9.40 -16.94
N ASN A 147 0.53 -8.43 -16.88
CA ASN A 147 1.60 -8.23 -17.87
C ASN A 147 2.90 -8.93 -17.49
N GLY A 148 2.95 -9.53 -16.29
CA GLY A 148 4.06 -10.37 -15.83
C GLY A 148 3.69 -11.84 -15.76
N ASP A 149 4.48 -12.59 -14.99
CA ASP A 149 4.25 -14.00 -14.74
C ASP A 149 3.52 -14.29 -13.42
N TRP A 150 3.03 -13.25 -12.74
CA TRP A 150 2.43 -13.37 -11.42
C TRP A 150 1.16 -14.24 -11.42
N TRP A 151 0.40 -14.21 -12.50
CA TRP A 151 -0.83 -15.00 -12.64
C TRP A 151 -0.61 -16.36 -13.30
N VAL A 152 0.62 -16.67 -13.74
CA VAL A 152 0.96 -17.96 -14.34
C VAL A 152 1.16 -19.00 -13.24
N ASN A 153 0.35 -20.07 -13.23
CA ASN A 153 0.33 -21.09 -12.20
C ASN A 153 0.24 -20.52 -10.78
N PRO A 154 -0.82 -19.79 -10.44
CA PRO A 154 -0.88 -18.91 -9.27
C PRO A 154 -0.86 -19.66 -7.93
N LYS A 155 -1.09 -20.97 -7.93
CA LYS A 155 -1.03 -21.83 -6.73
C LYS A 155 0.32 -22.54 -6.55
N VAL A 156 1.29 -22.24 -7.41
CA VAL A 156 2.63 -22.80 -7.33
C VAL A 156 3.58 -21.78 -6.72
N LYS A 157 4.18 -22.13 -5.58
CA LYS A 157 5.23 -21.30 -4.97
C LYS A 157 6.44 -21.22 -5.92
N ARG A 158 6.85 -20.01 -6.26
CA ARG A 158 8.07 -19.73 -7.03
C ARG A 158 8.99 -18.88 -6.19
N ILE A 159 10.03 -19.45 -5.61
CA ILE A 159 10.93 -18.81 -4.65
C ILE A 159 10.18 -18.48 -3.36
N ALA A 160 9.19 -17.58 -3.43
CA ALA A 160 8.28 -17.18 -2.36
C ALA A 160 6.83 -17.15 -2.87
N TRP A 161 5.86 -16.95 -2.00
CA TRP A 161 4.46 -16.75 -2.36
C TRP A 161 4.26 -15.36 -2.98
N ARG A 162 3.22 -15.24 -3.81
CA ARG A 162 2.87 -13.97 -4.48
C ARG A 162 2.63 -12.84 -3.48
N PRO A 163 3.01 -11.61 -3.82
CA PRO A 163 2.76 -10.44 -2.97
C PRO A 163 1.26 -10.06 -2.96
N ARG A 164 0.91 -9.07 -2.16
CA ARG A 164 -0.38 -8.38 -2.14
C ARG A 164 -0.23 -7.02 -2.79
N ALA A 165 -1.33 -6.40 -3.22
CA ALA A 165 -1.25 -5.01 -3.61
C ALA A 165 -0.96 -4.14 -2.38
N VAL A 166 -1.77 -4.29 -1.32
CA VAL A 166 -1.53 -3.65 -0.02
C VAL A 166 -1.45 -4.73 1.06
N ALA A 167 -0.31 -4.83 1.72
CA ALA A 167 -0.10 -5.68 2.89
C ALA A 167 -0.04 -4.81 4.15
N ALA A 168 -1.00 -4.99 5.07
CA ALA A 168 -1.01 -4.30 6.35
C ALA A 168 -0.87 -5.33 7.48
N VAL A 169 0.20 -5.25 8.27
CA VAL A 169 0.52 -6.27 9.28
C VAL A 169 0.92 -5.59 10.58
N ASP A 170 0.32 -6.07 11.69
CA ASP A 170 0.63 -5.63 13.05
C ASP A 170 0.73 -4.10 13.16
N SER A 171 -0.34 -3.44 12.73
CA SER A 171 -0.39 -1.98 12.57
C SER A 171 -1.69 -1.39 13.14
N GLU A 172 -1.70 -0.08 13.39
CA GLU A 172 -2.83 0.59 14.04
C GLU A 172 -3.16 1.93 13.37
N ASN A 173 -4.45 2.30 13.33
CA ASN A 173 -4.94 3.56 12.76
C ASN A 173 -4.52 3.74 11.28
N ILE A 174 -4.99 2.85 10.44
CA ILE A 174 -4.69 2.86 9.00
C ILE A 174 -5.91 3.35 8.23
N CYS A 175 -5.74 4.32 7.36
CA CYS A 175 -6.79 4.82 6.49
C CYS A 175 -6.37 4.74 5.01
N LEU A 176 -7.18 4.04 4.19
CA LEU A 176 -7.08 4.09 2.74
C LEU A 176 -8.31 4.82 2.20
N HIS A 177 -8.12 5.96 1.54
CA HIS A 177 -9.22 6.80 1.10
C HIS A 177 -9.04 7.31 -0.34
N GLY A 178 -10.08 7.17 -1.16
CA GLY A 178 -10.20 7.80 -2.48
C GLY A 178 -9.42 7.13 -3.61
N ILE A 179 -8.46 6.28 -3.32
CA ILE A 179 -7.57 5.64 -4.30
C ILE A 179 -8.22 4.47 -5.04
N THR A 180 -7.64 4.10 -6.17
CA THR A 180 -7.93 2.85 -6.87
C THR A 180 -6.79 1.86 -6.65
N VAL A 181 -7.13 0.59 -6.38
CA VAL A 181 -6.18 -0.53 -6.32
C VAL A 181 -6.59 -1.56 -7.36
N GLN A 182 -5.67 -1.93 -8.26
CA GLN A 182 -6.03 -2.79 -9.39
C GLN A 182 -4.94 -3.79 -9.79
N ASN A 183 -5.37 -4.78 -10.58
CA ASN A 183 -4.49 -5.80 -11.19
C ASN A 183 -3.60 -6.51 -10.17
N SER A 184 -4.15 -6.82 -8.99
CA SER A 184 -3.38 -7.33 -7.86
C SER A 184 -2.68 -8.66 -8.16
N TYR A 185 -1.53 -8.86 -7.55
CA TYR A 185 -0.76 -10.12 -7.64
C TYR A 185 -1.49 -11.31 -7.03
N SER A 186 -2.17 -11.06 -5.91
CA SER A 186 -3.06 -11.98 -5.19
C SER A 186 -4.07 -11.15 -4.39
N TRP A 187 -4.44 -11.49 -3.16
CA TRP A 187 -5.35 -10.68 -2.33
C TRP A 187 -5.00 -9.19 -2.39
N THR A 188 -6.00 -8.38 -2.68
CA THR A 188 -5.79 -6.98 -3.02
C THR A 188 -5.41 -6.16 -1.79
N ILE A 189 -6.21 -6.23 -0.73
CA ILE A 189 -5.91 -5.59 0.55
C ILE A 189 -5.91 -6.69 1.61
N HIS A 190 -4.77 -6.89 2.26
CA HIS A 190 -4.57 -8.00 3.18
C HIS A 190 -4.15 -7.49 4.57
N PRO A 191 -5.12 -7.15 5.43
CA PRO A 191 -4.85 -6.77 6.81
C PRO A 191 -4.71 -7.99 7.70
N VAL A 192 -3.67 -8.05 8.53
CA VAL A 192 -3.44 -9.08 9.54
C VAL A 192 -3.01 -8.40 10.83
N PHE A 193 -3.74 -8.65 11.93
CA PHE A 193 -3.50 -8.01 13.22
C PHE A 193 -3.50 -6.48 13.18
N VAL A 194 -4.37 -5.91 12.35
CA VAL A 194 -4.53 -4.45 12.23
C VAL A 194 -5.65 -3.98 13.15
N LYS A 195 -5.40 -2.93 13.92
CA LYS A 195 -6.40 -2.23 14.72
C LYS A 195 -6.79 -0.93 14.03
N HIS A 196 -8.08 -0.65 13.93
CA HIS A 196 -8.63 0.56 13.32
C HIS A 196 -8.16 0.72 11.87
N LEU A 197 -8.81 -0.02 10.97
CA LEU A 197 -8.63 0.07 9.53
C LEU A 197 -9.85 0.73 8.89
N ASP A 198 -9.68 1.89 8.31
CA ASP A 198 -10.69 2.60 7.55
C ASP A 198 -10.44 2.45 6.04
N LEU A 199 -11.43 1.93 5.34
CA LEU A 199 -11.44 1.80 3.88
C LEU A 199 -12.58 2.64 3.32
N LEU A 200 -12.28 3.86 2.83
CA LEU A 200 -13.28 4.87 2.51
C LEU A 200 -13.20 5.30 1.04
N ASN A 201 -14.33 5.27 0.33
CA ASN A 201 -14.44 5.80 -1.04
C ASN A 201 -13.32 5.33 -1.97
N PHE A 202 -12.85 4.09 -1.84
CA PHE A 202 -11.81 3.53 -2.70
C PHE A 202 -12.39 2.49 -3.66
N ASN A 203 -11.65 2.20 -4.73
CA ASN A 203 -12.06 1.22 -5.73
C ASN A 203 -11.07 0.06 -5.78
N ILE A 204 -11.60 -1.17 -5.89
CA ILE A 204 -10.84 -2.34 -6.30
C ILE A 204 -11.27 -2.70 -7.71
N ASN A 205 -10.31 -2.76 -8.64
CA ASN A 205 -10.56 -3.06 -10.03
C ASN A 205 -9.64 -4.19 -10.53
N ASN A 206 -10.04 -5.42 -10.25
CA ASN A 206 -9.34 -6.60 -10.76
C ASN A 206 -10.14 -7.23 -11.90
N PRO A 207 -9.52 -7.64 -13.01
CA PRO A 207 -10.23 -8.32 -14.08
C PRO A 207 -10.74 -9.69 -13.61
N TYR A 208 -11.80 -10.18 -14.26
CA TYR A 208 -12.49 -11.43 -13.87
C TYR A 208 -11.55 -12.66 -13.80
N ASN A 209 -10.50 -12.67 -14.61
CA ASN A 209 -9.54 -13.76 -14.66
C ASN A 209 -8.35 -13.59 -13.69
N ALA A 210 -8.35 -12.54 -12.87
CA ALA A 210 -7.32 -12.34 -11.87
C ALA A 210 -7.42 -13.42 -10.77
N PRO A 211 -6.35 -14.19 -10.49
CA PRO A 211 -6.42 -15.31 -9.57
C PRO A 211 -6.24 -14.87 -8.11
N ASN A 212 -7.20 -15.21 -7.24
CA ASN A 212 -7.14 -14.98 -5.79
C ASN A 212 -6.95 -13.48 -5.44
N THR A 213 -7.73 -12.60 -6.04
CA THR A 213 -7.66 -11.14 -5.80
C THR A 213 -8.79 -10.60 -4.94
N ASP A 214 -9.55 -11.48 -4.33
CA ASP A 214 -10.64 -11.27 -3.38
C ASP A 214 -10.19 -10.58 -2.07
#